data_1aab6307163270b7f16e61e9b4ca57ff
#
_entry.id   1aab6307163270b7f16e61e9b4ca57ff
#
_cell.length_a   1.000
_cell.length_b   1.000
_cell.length_c   1.000
_cell.angle_alpha   90.00
_cell.angle_beta   90.00
_cell.angle_gamma   90.00
#
_symmetry.space_group_name_H-M   'P 1'
#
loop_
_entity.id
_entity.type
_entity.pdbx_description
1 polymer ?
#
loop_
_entity_poly.entity_id
_entity_poly.type
_entity_poly.pdbx_seq_one_letter_code
_entity_poly.pdbx_strand_id
1 'polypeptide(L)'
;MSDERLETLQEIGTAFARTRPPEPDTPMPAQPTLSDIFNLRLNTPKFGLPIAAAGHCTQSAAAALAAGMDEETVLACLLHDIGLAVARPDHGWWGAQLVEPYVSEKVSWAIRYHQALRYYADESVGYAYPQMYVKMFGEDYQPPEYIAAAHEHARQHKWYMRARNITLFDDYSFEKNPTWSVEPFTDIIGRHFRQPKAGLGNDASPTAHMWRTLIDPSKPL
;
A
#
# COMPACT_ATOMS: atom_id res chain seq x y z
N MET A 1 -17.84 6.28 22.87
CA MET A 1 -16.38 6.40 23.07
C MET A 1 -16.19 7.08 24.42
N SER A 2 -15.30 6.59 25.30
CA SER A 2 -15.01 7.28 26.55
C SER A 2 -14.19 8.56 26.26
N ASP A 3 -14.34 9.59 27.10
CA ASP A 3 -13.60 10.85 26.97
C ASP A 3 -12.08 10.61 26.95
N GLU A 4 -11.60 9.67 27.74
CA GLU A 4 -10.19 9.23 27.81
C GLU A 4 -9.66 8.73 26.44
N ARG A 5 -10.49 8.07 25.65
CA ARG A 5 -10.14 7.58 24.30
C ARG A 5 -10.08 8.71 23.27
N LEU A 6 -10.94 9.73 23.42
CA LEU A 6 -10.90 10.95 22.62
C LEU A 6 -9.65 11.78 22.92
N GLU A 7 -9.26 11.90 24.18
CA GLU A 7 -8.03 12.57 24.61
C GLU A 7 -6.79 11.86 24.06
N THR A 8 -6.71 10.53 24.16
CA THR A 8 -5.60 9.74 23.62
C THR A 8 -5.47 9.88 22.10
N LEU A 9 -6.58 9.89 21.36
CA LEU A 9 -6.56 10.11 19.91
C LEU A 9 -6.18 11.54 19.54
N GLN A 10 -6.59 12.53 20.34
CA GLN A 10 -6.19 13.93 20.18
C GLN A 10 -4.72 14.15 20.55
N GLU A 11 -4.20 13.50 21.58
CA GLU A 11 -2.79 13.55 21.94
C GLU A 11 -1.91 12.89 20.87
N ILE A 12 -2.31 11.75 20.34
CA ILE A 12 -1.65 11.10 19.21
C ILE A 12 -1.70 12.03 17.99
N GLY A 13 -2.85 12.58 17.66
CA GLY A 13 -3.02 13.51 16.55
C GLY A 13 -2.19 14.79 16.71
N THR A 14 -2.11 15.34 17.94
CA THR A 14 -1.31 16.54 18.24
C THR A 14 0.19 16.26 18.31
N ALA A 15 0.61 15.09 18.80
CA ALA A 15 2.00 14.68 18.77
C ALA A 15 2.50 14.51 17.33
N PHE A 16 1.69 13.95 16.45
CA PHE A 16 2.00 13.81 15.03
C PHE A 16 1.99 15.15 14.26
N ALA A 17 1.14 16.09 14.64
CA ALA A 17 1.09 17.42 14.02
C ALA A 17 2.29 18.32 14.41
N ARG A 18 2.96 18.04 15.53
CA ARG A 18 4.06 18.87 16.05
C ARG A 18 5.44 18.51 15.55
N THR A 19 5.61 17.41 14.84
CA THR A 19 6.94 16.80 14.69
C THR A 19 7.73 17.18 13.44
N ARG A 20 7.16 17.86 12.44
CA ARG A 20 7.96 18.43 11.34
C ARG A 20 7.18 19.47 10.53
N PRO A 21 7.79 20.62 10.18
CA PRO A 21 7.25 21.43 9.11
C PRO A 21 7.21 20.58 7.83
N PRO A 22 6.17 20.73 6.99
CA PRO A 22 6.14 20.03 5.73
C PRO A 22 7.41 20.43 4.93
N GLU A 23 8.22 19.45 4.57
CA GLU A 23 9.25 19.68 3.58
C GLU A 23 8.57 20.17 2.29
N PRO A 24 9.17 21.13 1.57
CA PRO A 24 8.61 21.58 0.32
C PRO A 24 8.45 20.37 -0.60
N ASP A 25 7.24 20.14 -1.08
CA ASP A 25 6.95 19.03 -1.99
C ASP A 25 7.81 19.19 -3.24
N THR A 26 8.80 18.34 -3.39
CA THR A 26 9.56 18.28 -4.64
C THR A 26 8.60 17.92 -5.77
N PRO A 27 8.54 18.73 -6.83
CA PRO A 27 7.64 18.47 -7.94
C PRO A 27 7.93 17.10 -8.57
N MET A 28 6.88 16.38 -8.92
CA MET A 28 7.01 15.17 -9.72
C MET A 28 7.49 15.54 -11.13
N PRO A 29 8.38 14.76 -11.77
CA PRO A 29 8.68 14.93 -13.18
C PRO A 29 7.42 14.76 -14.04
N ALA A 30 7.41 15.37 -15.21
CA ALA A 30 6.27 15.29 -16.14
C ALA A 30 5.95 13.84 -16.56
N GLN A 31 6.95 12.97 -16.56
CA GLN A 31 6.84 11.54 -16.84
C GLN A 31 7.41 10.76 -15.66
N PRO A 32 6.66 10.62 -14.56
CA PRO A 32 7.17 9.95 -13.38
C PRO A 32 7.33 8.45 -13.59
N THR A 33 8.42 7.92 -13.08
CA THR A 33 8.66 6.49 -12.98
C THR A 33 8.19 5.97 -11.62
N LEU A 34 8.13 4.65 -11.46
CA LEU A 34 7.89 4.03 -10.14
C LEU A 34 8.95 4.48 -9.12
N SER A 35 10.21 4.57 -9.53
CA SER A 35 11.29 5.08 -8.69
C SER A 35 11.07 6.52 -8.23
N ASP A 36 10.51 7.38 -9.08
CA ASP A 36 10.18 8.75 -8.69
C ASP A 36 9.10 8.79 -7.62
N ILE A 37 8.06 7.94 -7.73
CA ILE A 37 7.01 7.82 -6.71
C ILE A 37 7.62 7.40 -5.38
N PHE A 38 8.46 6.39 -5.38
CA PHE A 38 9.15 5.93 -4.17
C PHE A 38 10.06 7.02 -3.58
N ASN A 39 10.87 7.67 -4.40
CA ASN A 39 11.78 8.71 -3.97
C ASN A 39 11.08 9.97 -3.45
N LEU A 40 10.08 10.45 -4.18
CA LEU A 40 9.53 11.78 -3.98
C LEU A 40 8.24 11.78 -3.15
N ARG A 41 7.59 10.62 -2.99
CA ARG A 41 6.31 10.52 -2.28
C ARG A 41 6.31 9.56 -1.11
N LEU A 42 7.11 8.51 -1.16
CA LEU A 42 7.12 7.44 -0.15
C LEU A 42 8.38 7.40 0.72
N ASN A 43 9.41 8.16 0.39
CA ASN A 43 10.71 8.13 1.07
C ASN A 43 10.76 8.92 2.39
N THR A 44 9.70 9.57 2.76
CA THR A 44 9.61 10.29 4.04
C THR A 44 8.43 9.77 4.85
N PRO A 45 8.56 9.66 6.19
CA PRO A 45 7.42 9.32 7.03
C PRO A 45 6.30 10.34 6.84
N LYS A 46 5.12 9.87 6.50
CA LYS A 46 3.92 10.69 6.29
C LYS A 46 2.75 10.16 7.12
N PHE A 47 1.74 11.00 7.28
CA PHE A 47 0.49 10.63 7.93
C PHE A 47 0.66 10.07 9.35
N GLY A 48 1.72 10.47 10.06
CA GLY A 48 2.02 10.00 11.40
C GLY A 48 2.56 8.57 11.49
N LEU A 49 2.99 8.00 10.38
CA LEU A 49 3.69 6.71 10.38
C LEU A 49 5.12 6.89 10.90
N PRO A 50 5.65 5.93 11.67
CA PRO A 50 7.00 6.01 12.23
C PRO A 50 8.12 5.75 11.22
N ILE A 51 7.78 5.21 10.05
CA ILE A 51 8.70 4.81 8.99
C ILE A 51 8.23 5.36 7.64
N ALA A 52 9.17 5.49 6.70
CA ALA A 52 8.86 5.81 5.32
C ALA A 52 8.28 4.59 4.61
N ALA A 53 7.19 4.76 3.86
CA ALA A 53 6.54 3.67 3.14
C ALA A 53 7.47 2.99 2.12
N ALA A 54 8.39 3.73 1.48
CA ALA A 54 9.37 3.16 0.56
C ALA A 54 10.23 2.06 1.23
N GLY A 55 10.76 2.34 2.41
CA GLY A 55 11.53 1.37 3.17
C GLY A 55 10.69 0.17 3.62
N HIS A 56 9.48 0.43 4.09
CA HIS A 56 8.54 -0.61 4.49
C HIS A 56 8.17 -1.55 3.32
N CYS A 57 7.78 -1.01 2.19
CA CYS A 57 7.43 -1.79 1.00
C CYS A 57 8.59 -2.65 0.49
N THR A 58 9.81 -2.08 0.44
CA THR A 58 10.99 -2.83 -0.03
C THR A 58 11.39 -3.95 0.93
N GLN A 59 11.27 -3.76 2.25
CA GLN A 59 11.51 -4.82 3.23
C GLN A 59 10.45 -5.91 3.14
N SER A 60 9.17 -5.54 3.00
CA SER A 60 8.07 -6.47 2.78
C SER A 60 8.30 -7.35 1.55
N ALA A 61 8.67 -6.73 0.42
CA ALA A 61 8.99 -7.45 -0.81
C ALA A 61 10.22 -8.37 -0.66
N ALA A 62 11.27 -7.90 0.03
CA ALA A 62 12.47 -8.70 0.28
C ALA A 62 12.16 -9.92 1.16
N ALA A 63 11.33 -9.76 2.17
CA ALA A 63 10.88 -10.86 3.02
C ALA A 63 10.07 -11.90 2.22
N ALA A 64 9.15 -11.45 1.36
CA ALA A 64 8.37 -12.30 0.48
C ALA A 64 9.27 -13.07 -0.51
N LEU A 65 10.26 -12.39 -1.10
CA LEU A 65 11.25 -13.02 -2.00
C LEU A 65 12.09 -14.07 -1.27
N ALA A 66 12.58 -13.75 -0.08
CA ALA A 66 13.36 -14.69 0.74
C ALA A 66 12.54 -15.90 1.18
N ALA A 67 11.23 -15.74 1.37
CA ALA A 67 10.30 -16.84 1.66
C ALA A 67 9.94 -17.69 0.43
N GLY A 68 10.46 -17.38 -0.76
CA GLY A 68 10.20 -18.11 -1.99
C GLY A 68 8.79 -17.88 -2.57
N MET A 69 8.18 -16.74 -2.27
CA MET A 69 6.90 -16.38 -2.85
C MET A 69 7.03 -16.14 -4.37
N ASP A 70 5.91 -16.36 -5.09
CA ASP A 70 5.89 -16.05 -6.53
C ASP A 70 6.05 -14.55 -6.79
N GLU A 71 6.52 -14.21 -7.99
CA GLU A 71 6.86 -12.84 -8.37
C GLU A 71 5.69 -11.86 -8.29
N GLU A 72 4.47 -12.31 -8.56
CA GLU A 72 3.27 -11.45 -8.41
C GLU A 72 3.02 -11.10 -6.94
N THR A 73 3.28 -12.03 -6.02
CA THR A 73 3.18 -11.78 -4.57
C THR A 73 4.29 -10.82 -4.12
N VAL A 74 5.53 -11.03 -4.56
CA VAL A 74 6.64 -10.10 -4.28
C VAL A 74 6.33 -8.69 -4.78
N LEU A 75 5.82 -8.57 -6.01
CA LEU A 75 5.43 -7.29 -6.59
C LEU A 75 4.27 -6.65 -5.80
N ALA A 76 3.28 -7.45 -5.39
CA ALA A 76 2.19 -6.96 -4.56
C ALA A 76 2.69 -6.43 -3.20
N CYS A 77 3.64 -7.11 -2.55
CA CYS A 77 4.30 -6.63 -1.34
C CYS A 77 5.11 -5.34 -1.57
N LEU A 78 5.76 -5.21 -2.74
CA LEU A 78 6.49 -3.98 -3.08
C LEU A 78 5.56 -2.78 -3.26
N LEU A 79 4.34 -3.00 -3.74
CA LEU A 79 3.42 -1.93 -4.15
C LEU A 79 2.24 -1.71 -3.19
N HIS A 80 2.08 -2.54 -2.13
CA HIS A 80 0.85 -2.55 -1.33
C HIS A 80 0.50 -1.18 -0.72
N ASP A 81 1.50 -0.44 -0.30
CA ASP A 81 1.36 0.88 0.34
C ASP A 81 1.59 2.06 -0.60
N ILE A 82 1.64 1.82 -1.93
CA ILE A 82 1.84 2.92 -2.90
C ILE A 82 0.74 3.99 -2.82
N GLY A 83 -0.45 3.63 -2.37
CA GLY A 83 -1.54 4.55 -2.15
C GLY A 83 -1.26 5.62 -1.09
N LEU A 84 -0.28 5.42 -0.20
CA LEU A 84 0.20 6.43 0.74
C LEU A 84 0.86 7.63 0.03
N ALA A 85 1.18 7.52 -1.25
CA ALA A 85 1.56 8.67 -2.07
C ALA A 85 0.41 9.69 -2.23
N VAL A 86 -0.84 9.25 -2.06
CA VAL A 86 -2.07 10.04 -2.23
C VAL A 86 -2.73 10.32 -0.89
N ALA A 87 -3.06 9.25 -0.13
CA ALA A 87 -3.80 9.38 1.13
C ALA A 87 -3.56 8.19 2.06
N ARG A 88 -3.63 8.41 3.38
CA ARG A 88 -3.56 7.33 4.37
C ARG A 88 -4.86 6.51 4.46
N PRO A 89 -6.04 7.14 4.56
CA PRO A 89 -7.30 6.38 4.55
C PRO A 89 -7.44 5.60 3.25
N ASP A 90 -7.81 4.32 3.37
CA ASP A 90 -8.07 3.45 2.23
C ASP A 90 -6.91 3.35 1.22
N HIS A 91 -5.64 3.46 1.73
CA HIS A 91 -4.45 3.41 0.87
C HIS A 91 -4.37 2.15 0.01
N GLY A 92 -4.89 1.03 0.48
CA GLY A 92 -4.99 -0.20 -0.31
C GLY A 92 -5.88 -0.02 -1.54
N TRP A 93 -7.02 0.65 -1.38
CA TRP A 93 -7.91 0.97 -2.50
C TRP A 93 -7.24 1.95 -3.48
N TRP A 94 -6.69 3.05 -2.98
CA TRP A 94 -5.98 4.03 -3.80
C TRP A 94 -4.78 3.42 -4.52
N GLY A 95 -4.00 2.61 -3.82
CA GLY A 95 -2.84 1.91 -4.40
C GLY A 95 -3.25 0.98 -5.53
N ALA A 96 -4.32 0.21 -5.34
CA ALA A 96 -4.86 -0.65 -6.40
C ALA A 96 -5.25 0.15 -7.64
N GLN A 97 -5.96 1.27 -7.50
CA GLN A 97 -6.34 2.12 -8.63
C GLN A 97 -5.12 2.66 -9.39
N LEU A 98 -4.07 3.05 -8.67
CA LEU A 98 -2.83 3.57 -9.27
C LEU A 98 -2.12 2.52 -10.14
N VAL A 99 -2.10 1.26 -9.71
CA VAL A 99 -1.31 0.23 -10.37
C VAL A 99 -2.11 -0.69 -11.29
N GLU A 100 -3.42 -0.76 -11.15
CA GLU A 100 -4.30 -1.66 -11.91
C GLU A 100 -4.05 -1.67 -13.42
N PRO A 101 -3.81 -0.51 -14.09
CA PRO A 101 -3.54 -0.49 -15.52
C PRO A 101 -2.25 -1.21 -15.93
N TYR A 102 -1.32 -1.35 -15.00
CA TYR A 102 0.05 -1.77 -15.27
C TYR A 102 0.37 -3.19 -14.82
N VAL A 103 -0.37 -3.74 -13.89
CA VAL A 103 -0.13 -5.07 -13.31
C VAL A 103 -1.25 -6.04 -13.65
N SER A 104 -1.10 -7.31 -13.29
CA SER A 104 -2.20 -8.27 -13.41
C SER A 104 -3.32 -7.94 -12.42
N GLU A 105 -4.54 -8.35 -12.77
CA GLU A 105 -5.71 -8.21 -11.91
C GLU A 105 -5.49 -8.82 -10.51
N LYS A 106 -4.75 -9.92 -10.41
CA LYS A 106 -4.43 -10.56 -9.12
C LYS A 106 -3.61 -9.65 -8.21
N VAL A 107 -2.62 -8.93 -8.79
CA VAL A 107 -1.75 -8.01 -8.04
C VAL A 107 -2.55 -6.82 -7.55
N SER A 108 -3.30 -6.14 -8.42
CA SER A 108 -4.12 -4.99 -8.02
C SER A 108 -5.21 -5.38 -7.02
N TRP A 109 -5.85 -6.55 -7.22
CA TRP A 109 -6.83 -7.08 -6.28
C TRP A 109 -6.22 -7.35 -4.90
N ALA A 110 -5.04 -7.96 -4.84
CA ALA A 110 -4.34 -8.22 -3.59
C ALA A 110 -4.02 -6.92 -2.83
N ILE A 111 -3.51 -5.92 -3.54
CA ILE A 111 -3.25 -4.58 -2.98
C ILE A 111 -4.54 -3.94 -2.46
N ARG A 112 -5.64 -4.03 -3.21
CA ARG A 112 -6.92 -3.44 -2.82
C ARG A 112 -7.43 -3.95 -1.47
N TYR A 113 -7.29 -5.25 -1.21
CA TYR A 113 -7.91 -5.89 -0.05
C TYR A 113 -6.97 -6.12 1.13
N HIS A 114 -5.63 -5.94 0.96
CA HIS A 114 -4.69 -6.21 2.06
C HIS A 114 -5.04 -5.41 3.32
N GLN A 115 -5.39 -4.13 3.19
CA GLN A 115 -5.70 -3.26 4.33
C GLN A 115 -6.89 -3.78 5.14
N ALA A 116 -7.96 -4.23 4.48
CA ALA A 116 -9.12 -4.79 5.18
C ALA A 116 -8.75 -6.07 5.95
N LEU A 117 -7.89 -6.90 5.36
CA LEU A 117 -7.43 -8.14 6.00
C LEU A 117 -6.53 -7.90 7.23
N ARG A 118 -5.88 -6.74 7.33
CA ARG A 118 -5.06 -6.38 8.50
C ARG A 118 -5.85 -6.34 9.80
N TYR A 119 -7.13 -6.03 9.74
CA TYR A 119 -7.99 -5.91 10.92
C TYR A 119 -8.51 -7.24 11.45
N TYR A 120 -8.22 -8.37 10.79
CA TYR A 120 -8.78 -9.67 11.15
C TYR A 120 -7.69 -10.72 11.19
N ALA A 121 -7.53 -11.35 12.37
CA ALA A 121 -6.63 -12.49 12.52
C ALA A 121 -7.06 -13.67 11.63
N ASP A 122 -6.08 -14.47 11.23
CA ASP A 122 -6.30 -15.73 10.52
C ASP A 122 -5.31 -16.78 11.04
N GLU A 123 -5.74 -17.54 12.03
CA GLU A 123 -4.93 -18.55 12.68
C GLU A 123 -4.53 -19.68 11.73
N SER A 124 -5.32 -19.93 10.67
CA SER A 124 -5.03 -20.99 9.70
C SER A 124 -3.73 -20.78 8.94
N VAL A 125 -3.26 -19.52 8.86
CA VAL A 125 -2.00 -19.13 8.22
C VAL A 125 -1.03 -18.43 9.18
N GLY A 126 -1.34 -18.44 10.48
CA GLY A 126 -0.48 -17.86 11.52
C GLY A 126 -0.50 -16.33 11.56
N TYR A 127 -1.52 -15.68 10.99
CA TYR A 127 -1.65 -14.23 11.06
C TYR A 127 -2.38 -13.80 12.34
N ALA A 128 -1.65 -13.12 13.24
CA ALA A 128 -2.23 -12.51 14.43
C ALA A 128 -2.64 -11.05 14.17
N TYR A 129 -3.65 -10.56 14.90
CA TYR A 129 -4.00 -9.14 14.90
C TYR A 129 -2.79 -8.31 15.36
N PRO A 130 -2.36 -7.28 14.60
CA PRO A 130 -1.12 -6.56 14.87
C PRO A 130 -1.14 -5.85 16.23
N GLN A 131 -0.12 -6.07 17.06
CA GLN A 131 0.03 -5.42 18.36
C GLN A 131 0.08 -3.88 18.23
N MET A 132 0.59 -3.37 17.12
CA MET A 132 0.55 -1.94 16.84
C MET A 132 -0.88 -1.42 16.72
N TYR A 133 -1.79 -2.19 16.13
CA TYR A 133 -3.20 -1.83 16.02
C TYR A 133 -3.90 -1.86 17.39
N VAL A 134 -3.53 -2.82 18.25
CA VAL A 134 -4.00 -2.83 19.65
C VAL A 134 -3.58 -1.54 20.36
N LYS A 135 -2.35 -1.11 20.21
CA LYS A 135 -1.85 0.15 20.79
C LYS A 135 -2.52 1.39 20.23
N MET A 136 -2.85 1.39 18.93
CA MET A 136 -3.44 2.56 18.26
C MET A 136 -4.95 2.67 18.47
N PHE A 137 -5.66 1.53 18.47
CA PHE A 137 -7.12 1.51 18.44
C PHE A 137 -7.75 0.89 19.67
N GLY A 138 -6.98 0.15 20.49
CA GLY A 138 -7.47 -0.65 21.60
C GLY A 138 -7.83 -2.08 21.20
N GLU A 139 -7.98 -2.95 22.20
CA GLU A 139 -8.28 -4.37 22.00
C GLU A 139 -9.68 -4.61 21.41
N ASP A 140 -10.66 -3.77 21.80
CA ASP A 140 -12.06 -3.90 21.39
C ASP A 140 -12.42 -3.09 20.13
N TYR A 141 -11.41 -2.63 19.39
CA TYR A 141 -11.67 -1.83 18.19
C TYR A 141 -12.43 -2.63 17.14
N GLN A 142 -13.54 -2.05 16.71
CA GLN A 142 -14.32 -2.58 15.60
C GLN A 142 -14.09 -1.70 14.36
N PRO A 143 -13.57 -2.24 13.27
CA PRO A 143 -13.43 -1.47 12.05
C PRO A 143 -14.80 -1.04 11.49
N PRO A 144 -14.85 0.04 10.71
CA PRO A 144 -16.08 0.47 10.04
C PRO A 144 -16.72 -0.64 9.19
N GLU A 145 -18.04 -0.56 9.01
CA GLU A 145 -18.81 -1.59 8.29
C GLU A 145 -18.29 -1.88 6.88
N TYR A 146 -17.78 -0.87 6.17
CA TYR A 146 -17.24 -1.08 4.83
C TYR A 146 -15.95 -1.89 4.84
N ILE A 147 -15.13 -1.78 5.90
CA ILE A 147 -13.94 -2.63 6.09
C ILE A 147 -14.36 -4.07 6.41
N ALA A 148 -15.38 -4.25 7.25
CA ALA A 148 -15.93 -5.56 7.54
C ALA A 148 -16.49 -6.24 6.28
N ALA A 149 -17.22 -5.50 5.45
CA ALA A 149 -17.75 -5.99 4.18
C ALA A 149 -16.62 -6.33 3.19
N ALA A 150 -15.58 -5.51 3.12
CA ALA A 150 -14.40 -5.77 2.28
C ALA A 150 -13.64 -7.03 2.74
N HIS A 151 -13.49 -7.24 4.05
CA HIS A 151 -12.91 -8.45 4.61
C HIS A 151 -13.73 -9.70 4.24
N GLU A 152 -15.05 -9.67 4.45
CA GLU A 152 -15.92 -10.81 4.15
C GLU A 152 -15.91 -11.14 2.65
N HIS A 153 -15.93 -10.12 1.78
CA HIS A 153 -15.76 -10.31 0.34
C HIS A 153 -14.42 -10.96 0.00
N ALA A 154 -13.33 -10.44 0.56
CA ALA A 154 -11.99 -10.94 0.27
C ALA A 154 -11.79 -12.37 0.75
N ARG A 155 -12.33 -12.70 1.93
CA ARG A 155 -12.20 -14.03 2.54
C ARG A 155 -12.83 -15.14 1.69
N GLN A 156 -13.86 -14.84 0.95
CA GLN A 156 -14.56 -15.81 0.08
C GLN A 156 -13.98 -15.85 -1.34
N HIS A 157 -13.08 -14.94 -1.69
CA HIS A 157 -12.60 -14.82 -3.04
C HIS A 157 -11.47 -15.81 -3.35
N LYS A 158 -11.41 -16.31 -4.58
CA LYS A 158 -10.36 -17.24 -5.05
C LYS A 158 -8.92 -16.72 -4.88
N TRP A 159 -8.74 -15.40 -4.76
CA TRP A 159 -7.44 -14.76 -4.55
C TRP A 159 -7.19 -14.33 -3.09
N TYR A 160 -8.01 -14.80 -2.15
CA TYR A 160 -7.85 -14.47 -0.73
C TYR A 160 -6.39 -14.55 -0.27
N MET A 161 -5.72 -15.66 -0.56
CA MET A 161 -4.34 -15.87 -0.14
C MET A 161 -3.36 -14.90 -0.80
N ARG A 162 -3.69 -14.30 -1.93
CA ARG A 162 -2.84 -13.25 -2.55
C ARG A 162 -2.79 -12.00 -1.67
N ALA A 163 -3.92 -11.52 -1.21
CA ALA A 163 -3.99 -10.37 -0.31
C ALA A 163 -3.54 -10.73 1.11
N ARG A 164 -3.85 -11.94 1.59
CA ARG A 164 -3.41 -12.43 2.90
C ARG A 164 -1.88 -12.55 2.98
N ASN A 165 -1.22 -13.00 1.92
CA ASN A 165 0.24 -13.05 1.85
C ASN A 165 0.87 -11.67 2.00
N ILE A 166 0.27 -10.61 1.45
CA ILE A 166 0.76 -9.25 1.73
C ILE A 166 0.77 -9.02 3.25
N THR A 167 -0.32 -9.31 3.96
CA THR A 167 -0.41 -9.03 5.40
C THR A 167 0.56 -9.85 6.24
N LEU A 168 1.01 -11.00 5.77
CA LEU A 168 2.03 -11.81 6.44
C LEU A 168 3.43 -11.18 6.36
N PHE A 169 3.69 -10.41 5.31
CA PHE A 169 4.96 -9.70 5.10
C PHE A 169 4.87 -8.19 5.39
N ASP A 170 3.68 -7.67 5.66
CA ASP A 170 3.42 -6.31 6.07
C ASP A 170 3.62 -6.19 7.59
N ASP A 171 4.86 -6.29 8.04
CA ASP A 171 5.26 -6.21 9.43
C ASP A 171 5.91 -4.84 9.73
N TYR A 172 5.48 -4.20 10.81
CA TYR A 172 6.02 -2.92 11.27
C TYR A 172 7.20 -3.08 12.25
N SER A 173 7.67 -4.31 12.49
CA SER A 173 8.88 -4.60 13.29
C SER A 173 10.18 -4.46 12.50
N PHE A 174 10.10 -4.08 11.24
CA PHE A 174 11.24 -3.85 10.36
C PHE A 174 12.22 -2.80 10.90
N GLU A 175 13.44 -2.81 10.38
CA GLU A 175 14.47 -1.87 10.76
C GLU A 175 14.01 -0.42 10.63
N LYS A 176 14.34 0.39 11.63
CA LYS A 176 14.09 1.83 11.59
C LYS A 176 15.04 2.46 10.57
N ASN A 177 14.48 3.20 9.61
CA ASN A 177 15.21 3.90 8.56
C ASN A 177 16.10 2.98 7.68
N PRO A 178 15.57 1.93 7.09
CA PRO A 178 16.32 1.08 6.20
C PRO A 178 16.77 1.88 4.97
N THR A 179 17.96 1.56 4.47
CA THR A 179 18.32 1.95 3.10
C THR A 179 17.39 1.17 2.17
N TRP A 180 16.57 1.87 1.41
CA TRP A 180 15.65 1.24 0.49
C TRP A 180 16.14 1.37 -0.95
N SER A 181 15.80 0.39 -1.78
CA SER A 181 16.02 0.42 -3.22
C SER A 181 15.03 -0.50 -3.91
N VAL A 182 14.55 -0.10 -5.07
CA VAL A 182 13.74 -0.95 -5.94
C VAL A 182 14.62 -1.81 -6.87
N GLU A 183 15.91 -1.55 -6.93
CA GLU A 183 16.86 -2.25 -7.83
C GLU A 183 16.80 -3.79 -7.70
N PRO A 184 16.73 -4.40 -6.50
CA PRO A 184 16.63 -5.84 -6.37
C PRO A 184 15.39 -6.45 -7.04
N PHE A 185 14.37 -5.64 -7.31
CA PHE A 185 13.09 -6.05 -7.88
C PHE A 185 12.92 -5.64 -9.35
N THR A 186 13.94 -5.01 -9.96
CA THR A 186 13.84 -4.45 -11.33
C THR A 186 13.42 -5.50 -12.35
N ASP A 187 13.94 -6.72 -12.26
CA ASP A 187 13.58 -7.79 -13.18
C ASP A 187 12.12 -8.25 -13.00
N ILE A 188 11.65 -8.33 -11.75
CA ILE A 188 10.24 -8.65 -11.43
C ILE A 188 9.33 -7.53 -11.94
N ILE A 189 9.69 -6.28 -11.69
CA ILE A 189 8.96 -5.12 -12.21
C ILE A 189 8.90 -5.18 -13.74
N GLY A 190 10.03 -5.43 -14.40
CA GLY A 190 10.10 -5.50 -15.87
C GLY A 190 9.22 -6.60 -16.49
N ARG A 191 9.07 -7.74 -15.81
CA ARG A 191 8.21 -8.84 -16.28
C ARG A 191 6.72 -8.62 -16.04
N HIS A 192 6.35 -7.94 -14.96
CA HIS A 192 4.97 -7.85 -14.47
C HIS A 192 4.34 -6.47 -14.60
N PHE A 193 5.16 -5.42 -14.82
CA PHE A 193 4.68 -4.05 -15.02
C PHE A 193 4.65 -3.73 -16.50
N ARG A 194 3.48 -3.42 -17.04
CA ARG A 194 3.26 -3.24 -18.49
C ARG A 194 2.49 -1.96 -18.80
N GLN A 195 2.72 -1.40 -19.94
CA GLN A 195 1.88 -0.31 -20.44
C GLN A 195 0.51 -0.85 -20.88
N PRO A 196 -0.59 -0.25 -20.44
CA PRO A 196 -1.92 -0.62 -20.90
C PRO A 196 -2.05 -0.35 -22.40
N LYS A 197 -2.64 -1.30 -23.15
CA LYS A 197 -2.85 -1.14 -24.60
C LYS A 197 -3.95 -0.13 -24.90
N ALA A 198 -5.02 -0.16 -24.15
CA ALA A 198 -6.16 0.75 -24.23
C ALA A 198 -6.83 0.80 -22.86
N GLY A 199 -7.45 1.91 -22.53
CA GLY A 199 -8.23 2.05 -21.31
C GLY A 199 -7.42 1.94 -20.01
N LEU A 200 -8.04 2.29 -18.89
CA LEU A 200 -7.55 2.08 -17.53
C LEU A 200 -8.29 0.91 -16.91
N GLY A 201 -7.55 0.15 -16.11
CA GLY A 201 -8.09 -0.99 -15.42
C GLY A 201 -8.48 -2.14 -16.35
N ASN A 202 -9.21 -3.08 -15.83
CA ASN A 202 -9.57 -4.31 -16.52
C ASN A 202 -10.73 -4.13 -17.51
N ASP A 203 -11.48 -3.07 -17.40
CA ASP A 203 -12.63 -2.74 -18.25
C ASP A 203 -12.25 -1.90 -19.49
N ALA A 204 -10.97 -1.54 -19.62
CA ALA A 204 -10.46 -0.69 -20.69
C ALA A 204 -11.18 0.68 -20.79
N SER A 205 -11.60 1.25 -19.64
CA SER A 205 -12.38 2.48 -19.62
C SER A 205 -11.65 3.68 -20.24
N PRO A 206 -12.38 4.68 -20.77
CA PRO A 206 -11.77 5.88 -21.35
C PRO A 206 -10.88 6.69 -20.39
N THR A 207 -11.07 6.54 -19.09
CA THR A 207 -10.26 7.23 -18.07
C THR A 207 -8.77 6.85 -18.10
N ALA A 208 -8.44 5.74 -18.77
CA ALA A 208 -7.07 5.37 -19.07
C ALA A 208 -6.28 6.46 -19.79
N HIS A 209 -6.95 7.18 -20.66
CA HIS A 209 -6.30 8.23 -21.45
C HIS A 209 -5.86 9.40 -20.59
N MET A 210 -6.64 9.78 -19.60
CA MET A 210 -6.23 10.84 -18.65
C MET A 210 -4.94 10.45 -17.91
N TRP A 211 -4.86 9.23 -17.44
CA TRP A 211 -3.67 8.73 -16.74
C TRP A 211 -2.45 8.70 -17.66
N ARG A 212 -2.60 8.26 -18.90
CA ARG A 212 -1.51 8.29 -19.88
C ARG A 212 -1.04 9.70 -20.17
N THR A 213 -1.94 10.67 -20.27
CA THR A 213 -1.60 12.07 -20.47
C THR A 213 -0.83 12.62 -19.27
N LEU A 214 -1.15 12.20 -18.05
CA LEU A 214 -0.42 12.59 -16.85
C LEU A 214 0.98 11.94 -16.76
N ILE A 215 1.12 10.72 -17.27
CA ILE A 215 2.41 10.00 -17.29
C ILE A 215 3.25 10.42 -18.51
N ASP A 216 2.62 10.59 -19.66
CA ASP A 216 3.27 10.97 -20.92
C ASP A 216 2.47 12.09 -21.60
N PRO A 217 2.68 13.34 -21.19
CA PRO A 217 1.94 14.47 -21.73
C PRO A 217 2.25 14.74 -23.22
N SER A 218 3.25 14.09 -23.79
CA SER A 218 3.53 14.14 -25.23
C SER A 218 2.57 13.30 -26.07
N LYS A 219 1.80 12.41 -25.43
CA LYS A 219 0.80 11.57 -26.08
C LYS A 219 -0.60 12.12 -25.77
N PRO A 220 -1.17 12.91 -26.68
CA PRO A 220 -2.53 13.41 -26.49
C PRO A 220 -3.54 12.25 -26.44
N LEU A 221 -4.69 12.53 -25.86
CA LEU A 221 -5.84 11.64 -25.80
C LEU A 221 -6.30 11.21 -27.19
#